data_e5e3ce05cac59014c6393f26b50106ae
#
_entry.id   e5e3ce05cac59014c6393f26b50106ae
#
_cell.length_a   1.000
_cell.length_b   1.000
_cell.length_c   1.000
_cell.angle_alpha   90.00
_cell.angle_beta   90.00
_cell.angle_gamma   90.00
#
_symmetry.space_group_name_H-M   'P 1'
#
loop_
_entity.id
_entity.type
_entity.pdbx_description
1 polymer ?
#
loop_
_entity_poly.entity_id
_entity_poly.type
_entity_poly.pdbx_seq_one_letter_code
_entity_poly.pdbx_strand_id
1 'polypeptide(L)'
;MALRHPGISPTNDLVAKKIFSNPEITCQFIRDMLDLPAKNVTILEGSNIHVLPSIPYSAQDFYTSIDVLAELDNGTQVIIEIQVHHQNFFINRLWAYLCSQVNQNLEKIRQREGDTHQSYKHIAPVYAIAIVDSNYFQDDLAFHSFSMREDTRGEVLTITNNGQENHLVKMAFLELKKYRETSKDKVRKPWLEFFGNKPFTQQPERAISQADQLLDYKSWSEEDRKMFSEQRRREEQALLAHDYALEQAEEKGLERGKVEGREEGKLFAFLDMVRQGLLTSEVASQQLGMTVAEFEALL
;
A
#
# COMPACT_ATOMS: atom_id res chain seq x y z
N MET A 1 24.25 -5.97 4.87
CA MET A 1 24.06 -6.35 6.28
C MET A 1 23.48 -7.75 6.36
N ALA A 2 23.89 -8.56 7.35
CA ALA A 2 23.28 -9.87 7.54
C ALA A 2 21.84 -9.71 8.05
N LEU A 3 20.91 -10.52 7.52
CA LEU A 3 19.53 -10.58 8.01
C LEU A 3 19.49 -11.36 9.33
N ARG A 4 18.61 -10.96 10.28
CA ARG A 4 18.42 -11.71 11.53
C ARG A 4 17.79 -13.09 11.27
N HIS A 5 16.79 -13.12 10.40
CA HIS A 5 16.07 -14.34 10.04
C HIS A 5 16.14 -14.57 8.53
N PRO A 6 17.20 -15.24 8.03
CA PRO A 6 17.32 -15.53 6.60
C PRO A 6 16.15 -16.39 6.10
N GLY A 7 15.51 -15.95 5.03
CA GLY A 7 14.40 -16.67 4.41
C GLY A 7 13.01 -16.40 5.01
N ILE A 8 12.90 -15.64 6.12
CA ILE A 8 11.64 -15.22 6.71
C ILE A 8 11.61 -13.69 6.78
N SER A 9 10.65 -13.07 6.10
CA SER A 9 10.44 -11.62 6.18
C SER A 9 9.33 -11.31 7.18
N PRO A 10 9.56 -10.39 8.13
CA PRO A 10 8.49 -9.90 9.00
C PRO A 10 7.36 -9.20 8.24
N THR A 11 7.61 -8.77 7.00
CA THR A 11 6.63 -8.11 6.12
C THR A 11 5.88 -9.08 5.21
N ASN A 12 6.15 -10.38 5.29
CA ASN A 12 5.34 -11.39 4.61
C ASN A 12 3.95 -11.45 5.26
N ASP A 13 2.89 -11.54 4.45
CA ASP A 13 1.50 -11.49 4.88
C ASP A 13 1.16 -12.49 6.01
N LEU A 14 1.54 -13.77 5.88
CA LEU A 14 1.28 -14.78 6.93
C LEU A 14 2.08 -14.49 8.20
N VAL A 15 3.32 -14.06 8.04
CA VAL A 15 4.19 -13.74 9.18
C VAL A 15 3.65 -12.52 9.91
N ALA A 16 3.27 -11.48 9.20
CA ALA A 16 2.70 -10.26 9.73
C ALA A 16 1.38 -10.54 10.48
N LYS A 17 0.48 -11.33 9.89
CA LYS A 17 -0.75 -11.77 10.55
C LYS A 17 -0.47 -12.55 11.84
N LYS A 18 0.54 -13.42 11.81
CA LYS A 18 0.98 -14.15 13.02
C LYS A 18 1.54 -13.22 14.10
N ILE A 19 2.31 -12.20 13.73
CA ILE A 19 2.85 -11.19 14.64
C ILE A 19 1.70 -10.39 15.26
N PHE A 20 0.84 -9.82 14.44
CA PHE A 20 -0.24 -8.93 14.86
C PHE A 20 -1.46 -9.67 15.43
N SER A 21 -1.53 -10.99 15.36
CA SER A 21 -2.50 -11.78 16.12
C SER A 21 -2.21 -11.77 17.63
N ASN A 22 -1.01 -11.36 18.05
CA ASN A 22 -0.67 -11.19 19.46
C ASN A 22 -1.10 -9.79 19.94
N PRO A 23 -2.08 -9.69 20.89
CA PRO A 23 -2.59 -8.40 21.35
C PRO A 23 -1.54 -7.53 22.04
N GLU A 24 -0.56 -8.11 22.76
CA GLU A 24 0.50 -7.34 23.43
C GLU A 24 1.40 -6.63 22.42
N ILE A 25 1.81 -7.36 21.37
CA ILE A 25 2.63 -6.80 20.28
C ILE A 25 1.85 -5.72 19.53
N THR A 26 0.61 -5.99 19.15
CA THR A 26 -0.23 -5.08 18.39
C THR A 26 -0.53 -3.81 19.18
N CYS A 27 -0.84 -3.94 20.48
CA CYS A 27 -1.08 -2.80 21.36
C CYS A 27 0.16 -1.91 21.48
N GLN A 28 1.34 -2.49 21.67
CA GLN A 28 2.59 -1.73 21.74
C GLN A 28 2.89 -1.04 20.40
N PHE A 29 2.73 -1.74 19.29
CA PHE A 29 2.94 -1.17 17.95
C PHE A 29 2.02 0.03 17.68
N ILE A 30 0.74 -0.09 18.01
CA ILE A 30 -0.22 1.00 17.85
C ILE A 30 0.17 2.20 18.73
N ARG A 31 0.57 1.98 19.98
CA ARG A 31 1.05 3.05 20.87
C ARG A 31 2.23 3.78 20.26
N ASP A 32 3.21 3.04 19.77
CA ASP A 32 4.45 3.60 19.25
C ASP A 32 4.25 4.35 17.92
N MET A 33 3.30 3.90 17.09
CA MET A 33 3.07 4.54 15.78
C MET A 33 2.08 5.71 15.85
N LEU A 34 1.08 5.62 16.72
CA LEU A 34 0.00 6.62 16.75
C LEU A 34 0.06 7.53 17.98
N ASP A 35 1.00 7.33 18.90
CA ASP A 35 1.08 8.06 20.18
C ASP A 35 -0.27 8.05 20.92
N LEU A 36 -0.92 6.87 20.99
CA LEU A 36 -2.21 6.68 21.65
C LEU A 36 -2.06 5.97 22.99
N PRO A 37 -2.85 6.32 24.01
CA PRO A 37 -2.80 5.67 25.32
C PRO A 37 -3.56 4.32 25.32
N ALA A 38 -3.30 3.44 24.36
CA ALA A 38 -3.94 2.14 24.27
C ALA A 38 -3.46 1.22 25.42
N LYS A 39 -4.39 0.56 26.12
CA LYS A 39 -4.08 -0.41 27.18
C LYS A 39 -4.28 -1.84 26.70
N ASN A 40 -5.37 -2.09 26.01
CA ASN A 40 -5.70 -3.38 25.41
C ASN A 40 -6.15 -3.19 23.98
N VAL A 41 -6.07 -4.27 23.24
CA VAL A 41 -6.52 -4.32 21.84
C VAL A 41 -7.19 -5.66 21.59
N THR A 42 -8.28 -5.63 20.83
CA THR A 42 -8.93 -6.82 20.28
C THR A 42 -8.62 -6.91 18.81
N ILE A 43 -8.07 -8.02 18.35
CA ILE A 43 -7.82 -8.27 16.94
C ILE A 43 -9.13 -8.75 16.31
N LEU A 44 -9.60 -8.02 15.30
CA LEU A 44 -10.82 -8.36 14.60
C LEU A 44 -10.45 -9.22 13.38
N GLU A 45 -10.95 -10.46 13.35
CA GLU A 45 -10.69 -11.37 12.25
C GLU A 45 -11.34 -10.87 10.95
N GLY A 46 -10.54 -10.87 9.87
CA GLY A 46 -11.00 -10.97 8.50
C GLY A 46 -12.09 -9.99 8.05
N SER A 47 -11.91 -8.69 8.23
CA SER A 47 -12.78 -7.71 7.57
C SER A 47 -12.47 -7.68 6.07
N ASN A 48 -13.18 -8.55 5.30
CA ASN A 48 -13.27 -8.38 3.86
C ASN A 48 -14.00 -7.05 3.62
N ILE A 49 -13.28 -6.04 3.14
CA ILE A 49 -13.93 -4.82 2.69
C ILE A 49 -14.69 -5.17 1.40
N HIS A 50 -15.99 -5.31 1.51
CA HIS A 50 -16.86 -5.28 0.34
C HIS A 50 -16.85 -3.86 -0.20
N VAL A 51 -15.97 -3.58 -1.16
CA VAL A 51 -16.16 -2.42 -2.02
C VAL A 51 -17.44 -2.66 -2.80
N LEU A 52 -18.46 -1.83 -2.58
CA LEU A 52 -19.75 -1.93 -3.24
C LEU A 52 -19.56 -2.15 -4.75
N PRO A 53 -20.12 -3.20 -5.33
CA PRO A 53 -20.03 -3.46 -6.76
C PRO A 53 -20.99 -2.52 -7.49
N SER A 54 -20.50 -1.36 -7.90
CA SER A 54 -21.26 -0.45 -8.78
C SER A 54 -20.86 -0.52 -10.24
N ILE A 55 -19.98 -1.46 -10.64
CA ILE A 55 -19.61 -1.65 -12.06
C ILE A 55 -19.45 -3.15 -12.35
N PRO A 56 -20.12 -3.69 -13.39
CA PRO A 56 -19.97 -5.08 -13.79
C PRO A 56 -18.67 -5.26 -14.62
N TYR A 57 -17.55 -5.42 -13.98
CA TYR A 57 -16.35 -6.00 -14.58
C TYR A 57 -15.96 -7.23 -13.77
N SER A 58 -15.77 -8.33 -14.49
CA SER A 58 -15.38 -9.69 -14.08
C SER A 58 -15.05 -9.89 -12.59
N ALA A 59 -15.90 -10.62 -11.92
CA ALA A 59 -16.02 -10.79 -10.46
C ALA A 59 -14.85 -11.49 -9.75
N GLN A 60 -13.62 -11.42 -10.23
CA GLN A 60 -12.49 -12.14 -9.62
C GLN A 60 -11.43 -11.28 -8.92
N ASP A 61 -11.44 -9.95 -9.07
CA ASP A 61 -10.23 -9.18 -8.72
C ASP A 61 -10.37 -8.08 -7.66
N PHE A 62 -11.47 -7.96 -6.91
CA PHE A 62 -11.64 -6.84 -5.97
C PHE A 62 -12.00 -7.22 -4.53
N TYR A 63 -11.52 -8.35 -4.04
CA TYR A 63 -11.48 -8.58 -2.59
C TYR A 63 -10.13 -8.08 -2.06
N THR A 64 -10.04 -6.79 -1.77
CA THR A 64 -8.93 -6.27 -0.99
C THR A 64 -9.22 -6.51 0.48
N SER A 65 -8.49 -7.41 1.10
CA SER A 65 -8.54 -7.61 2.55
C SER A 65 -7.61 -6.62 3.24
N ILE A 66 -8.04 -6.07 4.35
CA ILE A 66 -7.16 -5.39 5.32
C ILE A 66 -6.24 -6.45 5.91
N ASP A 67 -4.94 -6.16 6.03
CA ASP A 67 -3.98 -7.11 6.60
C ASP A 67 -4.30 -7.39 8.07
N VAL A 68 -4.50 -6.35 8.87
CA VAL A 68 -4.89 -6.45 10.28
C VAL A 68 -5.86 -5.33 10.64
N LEU A 69 -6.93 -5.68 11.33
CA LEU A 69 -7.86 -4.74 11.95
C LEU A 69 -7.87 -4.96 13.47
N ALA A 70 -7.60 -3.92 14.21
CA ALA A 70 -7.56 -3.93 15.66
C ALA A 70 -8.56 -2.92 16.25
N GLU A 71 -9.17 -3.25 17.37
CA GLU A 71 -10.07 -2.36 18.10
C GLU A 71 -9.52 -2.10 19.50
N LEU A 72 -9.42 -0.83 19.88
CA LEU A 72 -8.95 -0.39 21.19
C LEU A 72 -10.09 -0.35 22.22
N ASP A 73 -9.75 -0.25 23.52
CA ASP A 73 -10.71 -0.21 24.64
C ASP A 73 -11.79 0.89 24.48
N ASN A 74 -11.47 1.98 23.82
CA ASN A 74 -12.40 3.10 23.59
C ASN A 74 -13.23 2.96 22.30
N GLY A 75 -13.15 1.80 21.62
CA GLY A 75 -13.83 1.54 20.35
C GLY A 75 -13.12 2.10 19.11
N THR A 76 -12.01 2.84 19.28
CA THR A 76 -11.18 3.27 18.15
C THR A 76 -10.66 2.06 17.39
N GLN A 77 -10.82 2.05 16.09
CA GLN A 77 -10.28 0.98 15.25
C GLN A 77 -9.02 1.42 14.54
N VAL A 78 -8.09 0.49 14.36
CA VAL A 78 -6.81 0.73 13.71
C VAL A 78 -6.60 -0.32 12.63
N ILE A 79 -6.42 0.16 11.41
CA ILE A 79 -6.01 -0.63 10.26
C ILE A 79 -4.48 -0.66 10.23
N ILE A 80 -3.87 -1.84 10.12
CA ILE A 80 -2.44 -2.00 9.88
C ILE A 80 -2.29 -2.65 8.51
N GLU A 81 -1.65 -1.94 7.57
CA GLU A 81 -1.39 -2.38 6.19
C GLU A 81 0.10 -2.53 5.96
N ILE A 82 0.49 -3.60 5.28
CA ILE A 82 1.88 -3.91 4.95
C ILE A 82 2.04 -3.94 3.44
N GLN A 83 2.81 -2.99 2.90
CA GLN A 83 3.00 -2.85 1.46
C GLN A 83 4.47 -3.02 1.09
N VAL A 84 4.83 -4.19 0.59
CA VAL A 84 6.22 -4.51 0.22
C VAL A 84 6.62 -3.88 -1.12
N HIS A 85 5.72 -3.89 -2.10
CA HIS A 85 5.96 -3.31 -3.42
C HIS A 85 5.33 -1.93 -3.55
N HIS A 86 6.02 -1.01 -4.24
CA HIS A 86 5.43 0.30 -4.50
C HIS A 86 4.18 0.13 -5.39
N GLN A 87 3.06 0.66 -4.91
CA GLN A 87 1.81 0.69 -5.67
C GLN A 87 1.39 2.14 -5.89
N ASN A 88 1.11 2.46 -7.13
CA ASN A 88 0.41 3.71 -7.44
C ASN A 88 -0.94 3.72 -6.72
N PHE A 89 -1.35 4.88 -6.21
CA PHE A 89 -2.63 5.04 -5.50
C PHE A 89 -2.77 4.28 -4.16
N PHE A 90 -1.68 3.83 -3.54
CA PHE A 90 -1.75 3.18 -2.24
C PHE A 90 -2.42 4.05 -1.16
N ILE A 91 -2.07 5.34 -1.11
CA ILE A 91 -2.68 6.29 -0.17
C ILE A 91 -4.18 6.42 -0.41
N ASN A 92 -4.62 6.46 -1.69
CA ASN A 92 -6.04 6.48 -2.04
C ASN A 92 -6.76 5.20 -1.57
N ARG A 93 -6.12 4.05 -1.72
CA ARG A 93 -6.65 2.76 -1.24
C ARG A 93 -6.78 2.75 0.28
N LEU A 94 -5.75 3.19 1.00
CA LEU A 94 -5.77 3.28 2.46
C LEU A 94 -6.89 4.21 2.95
N TRP A 95 -7.09 5.34 2.26
CA TRP A 95 -8.21 6.25 2.53
C TRP A 95 -9.57 5.59 2.29
N ALA A 96 -9.72 4.84 1.21
CA ALA A 96 -10.95 4.09 0.93
C ALA A 96 -11.24 3.04 2.02
N TYR A 97 -10.21 2.39 2.57
CA TYR A 97 -10.35 1.46 3.69
C TYR A 97 -10.84 2.16 4.95
N LEU A 98 -10.27 3.31 5.30
CA LEU A 98 -10.73 4.11 6.43
C LEU A 98 -12.20 4.47 6.30
N CYS A 99 -12.61 5.00 5.15
CA CYS A 99 -14.00 5.38 4.89
C CYS A 99 -14.95 4.18 4.97
N SER A 100 -14.58 3.07 4.38
CA SER A 100 -15.36 1.83 4.42
C SER A 100 -15.53 1.33 5.86
N GLN A 101 -14.46 1.35 6.65
CA GLN A 101 -14.50 0.89 8.03
C GLN A 101 -15.36 1.80 8.93
N VAL A 102 -15.31 3.11 8.73
CA VAL A 102 -16.22 4.07 9.41
C VAL A 102 -17.68 3.75 9.08
N ASN A 103 -17.99 3.47 7.82
CA ASN A 103 -19.33 3.12 7.40
C ASN A 103 -19.80 1.79 8.00
N GLN A 104 -18.96 0.77 8.02
CA GLN A 104 -19.26 -0.52 8.66
C GLN A 104 -19.52 -0.36 10.18
N ASN A 105 -18.77 0.51 10.86
CA ASN A 105 -19.00 0.82 12.25
C ASN A 105 -20.37 1.45 12.46
N LEU A 106 -20.75 2.41 11.66
CA LEU A 106 -22.06 3.04 11.70
C LEU A 106 -23.19 2.02 11.47
N GLU A 107 -23.04 1.13 10.51
CA GLU A 107 -24.02 0.07 10.25
C GLU A 107 -24.17 -0.89 11.43
N LYS A 108 -23.06 -1.30 12.06
CA LYS A 108 -23.11 -2.13 13.28
C LYS A 108 -23.82 -1.42 14.44
N ILE A 109 -23.59 -0.11 14.60
CA ILE A 109 -24.26 0.69 15.63
C ILE A 109 -25.77 0.74 15.35
N ARG A 110 -26.18 1.01 14.10
CA ARG A 110 -27.58 1.03 13.70
C ARG A 110 -28.31 -0.29 13.87
N GLN A 111 -27.64 -1.40 13.57
CA GLN A 111 -28.18 -2.74 13.80
C GLN A 111 -28.41 -3.05 15.29
N ARG A 112 -27.55 -2.53 16.17
CA ARG A 112 -27.63 -2.75 17.61
C ARG A 112 -28.62 -1.81 18.31
N GLU A 113 -28.67 -0.53 17.91
CA GLU A 113 -29.38 0.55 18.61
C GLU A 113 -30.62 1.07 17.86
N GLY A 114 -30.82 0.59 16.62
CA GLY A 114 -31.81 1.14 15.69
C GLY A 114 -31.27 2.34 14.91
N ASP A 115 -31.93 2.65 13.80
CA ASP A 115 -31.55 3.78 12.94
C ASP A 115 -32.11 5.10 13.50
N THR A 116 -31.37 5.69 14.40
CA THR A 116 -31.73 6.96 15.05
C THR A 116 -30.61 7.99 14.83
N HIS A 117 -30.94 9.30 14.96
CA HIS A 117 -29.93 10.37 14.98
C HIS A 117 -28.90 10.20 16.11
N GLN A 118 -29.20 9.38 17.11
CA GLN A 118 -28.30 9.09 18.22
C GLN A 118 -27.11 8.19 17.79
N SER A 119 -27.26 7.39 16.72
CA SER A 119 -26.22 6.49 16.23
C SER A 119 -24.90 7.22 15.89
N TYR A 120 -24.96 8.46 15.44
CA TYR A 120 -23.77 9.26 15.14
C TYR A 120 -22.91 9.58 16.38
N LYS A 121 -23.49 9.59 17.57
CA LYS A 121 -22.76 9.86 18.83
C LYS A 121 -21.78 8.76 19.20
N HIS A 122 -22.01 7.56 18.66
CA HIS A 122 -21.25 6.38 19.00
C HIS A 122 -20.23 6.01 17.91
N ILE A 123 -20.10 6.81 16.86
CA ILE A 123 -19.08 6.60 15.84
C ILE A 123 -17.71 6.75 16.48
N ALA A 124 -16.93 5.67 16.45
CA ALA A 124 -15.53 5.70 16.84
C ALA A 124 -14.64 6.07 15.66
N PRO A 125 -13.52 6.76 15.90
CA PRO A 125 -12.56 7.04 14.85
C PRO A 125 -11.92 5.76 14.33
N VAL A 126 -11.50 5.81 13.05
CA VAL A 126 -10.70 4.78 12.42
C VAL A 126 -9.36 5.38 12.01
N TYR A 127 -8.28 4.75 12.41
CA TYR A 127 -6.91 5.16 12.09
C TYR A 127 -6.23 4.12 11.22
N ALA A 128 -5.12 4.51 10.59
CA ALA A 128 -4.34 3.60 9.78
C ALA A 128 -2.85 3.70 10.08
N ILE A 129 -2.17 2.57 10.04
CA ILE A 129 -0.71 2.46 10.08
C ILE A 129 -0.29 1.70 8.83
N ALA A 130 0.59 2.28 8.03
CA ALA A 130 1.16 1.67 6.84
C ALA A 130 2.64 1.35 7.09
N ILE A 131 3.03 0.09 6.94
CA ILE A 131 4.41 -0.36 6.92
C ILE A 131 4.77 -0.55 5.45
N VAL A 132 5.70 0.25 4.91
CA VAL A 132 5.99 0.28 3.48
C VAL A 132 7.48 0.05 3.20
N ASP A 133 7.78 -0.85 2.27
CA ASP A 133 9.14 -1.07 1.77
C ASP A 133 9.40 -0.29 0.47
N SER A 134 9.01 0.99 0.48
CA SER A 134 9.18 1.92 -0.63
C SER A 134 9.19 3.36 -0.12
N ASN A 135 9.68 4.30 -0.94
CA ASN A 135 9.68 5.72 -0.61
C ASN A 135 8.40 6.36 -1.16
N TYR A 136 7.49 6.76 -0.28
CA TYR A 136 6.26 7.49 -0.62
C TYR A 136 6.42 9.00 -0.48
N PHE A 137 7.23 9.44 0.48
CA PHE A 137 7.51 10.85 0.73
C PHE A 137 8.92 11.20 0.25
N GLN A 138 9.15 12.46 -0.16
CA GLN A 138 10.41 12.87 -0.81
C GLN A 138 11.53 13.23 0.18
N ASP A 139 11.22 13.34 1.47
CA ASP A 139 12.21 13.60 2.52
C ASP A 139 12.94 12.33 2.97
N ASP A 140 13.87 12.50 3.93
CA ASP A 140 14.68 11.40 4.51
C ASP A 140 14.10 10.81 5.80
N LEU A 141 12.90 11.24 6.24
CA LEU A 141 12.28 10.73 7.46
C LEU A 141 11.67 9.35 7.22
N ALA A 142 12.00 8.41 8.08
CA ALA A 142 11.47 7.05 7.99
C ALA A 142 10.07 6.90 8.61
N PHE A 143 9.60 7.91 9.33
CA PHE A 143 8.29 7.91 9.97
C PHE A 143 7.55 9.21 9.71
N HIS A 144 6.28 9.08 9.30
CA HIS A 144 5.36 10.18 9.07
C HIS A 144 4.06 9.93 9.80
N SER A 145 3.52 10.95 10.44
CA SER A 145 2.20 10.90 11.07
C SER A 145 1.36 12.09 10.62
N PHE A 146 0.15 11.82 10.20
CA PHE A 146 -0.80 12.79 9.68
C PHE A 146 -2.04 12.83 10.54
N SER A 147 -2.56 14.05 10.76
CA SER A 147 -3.84 14.32 11.41
C SER A 147 -4.57 15.42 10.65
N MET A 148 -5.88 15.40 10.66
CA MET A 148 -6.68 16.50 10.10
C MET A 148 -6.61 17.71 11.03
N ARG A 149 -6.28 18.88 10.48
CA ARG A 149 -6.11 20.13 11.24
C ARG A 149 -6.85 21.27 10.59
N GLU A 150 -7.23 22.21 11.41
CA GLU A 150 -7.75 23.51 10.97
C GLU A 150 -6.61 24.35 10.38
N ASP A 151 -6.84 24.95 9.21
CA ASP A 151 -5.77 25.55 8.39
C ASP A 151 -5.20 26.86 8.98
N THR A 152 -5.97 27.61 9.77
CA THR A 152 -5.58 28.93 10.28
C THR A 152 -4.77 28.83 11.56
N ARG A 153 -5.22 27.99 12.52
CA ARG A 153 -4.61 27.87 13.86
C ARG A 153 -3.82 26.58 14.05
N GLY A 154 -3.96 25.65 13.13
CA GLY A 154 -3.32 24.34 13.19
C GLY A 154 -3.88 23.40 14.27
N GLU A 155 -5.06 23.73 14.82
CA GLU A 155 -5.73 22.89 15.83
C GLU A 155 -6.20 21.57 15.20
N VAL A 156 -6.03 20.47 15.93
CA VAL A 156 -6.47 19.15 15.45
C VAL A 156 -7.98 19.06 15.48
N LEU A 157 -8.60 18.59 14.40
CA LEU A 157 -10.01 18.29 14.36
C LEU A 157 -10.28 17.00 15.14
N THR A 158 -11.12 17.08 16.16
CA THR A 158 -11.45 15.98 17.05
C THR A 158 -12.91 15.56 16.94
N ILE A 159 -13.20 14.33 17.34
CA ILE A 159 -14.56 13.83 17.60
C ILE A 159 -14.64 13.33 19.05
N THR A 160 -15.81 13.46 19.64
CA THR A 160 -16.06 12.91 20.97
C THR A 160 -16.73 11.55 20.85
N ASN A 161 -16.12 10.51 21.41
CA ASN A 161 -16.68 9.19 21.52
C ASN A 161 -16.56 8.71 22.98
N ASN A 162 -17.64 8.25 23.57
CA ASN A 162 -17.71 7.78 24.96
C ASN A 162 -17.11 8.80 25.96
N GLY A 163 -17.32 10.10 25.72
CA GLY A 163 -16.80 11.18 26.57
C GLY A 163 -15.30 11.45 26.44
N GLN A 164 -14.62 10.84 25.49
CA GLN A 164 -13.21 11.09 25.18
C GLN A 164 -13.10 11.80 23.86
N GLU A 165 -12.23 12.81 23.82
CA GLU A 165 -11.84 13.48 22.57
C GLU A 165 -10.75 12.67 21.87
N ASN A 166 -10.99 12.38 20.61
CA ASN A 166 -10.10 11.64 19.75
C ASN A 166 -9.85 12.42 18.45
N HIS A 167 -8.69 12.26 17.83
CA HIS A 167 -8.48 12.78 16.47
C HIS A 167 -9.54 12.22 15.53
N LEU A 168 -10.09 13.05 14.64
CA LEU A 168 -11.04 12.57 13.64
C LEU A 168 -10.38 11.55 12.69
N VAL A 169 -9.18 11.87 12.21
CA VAL A 169 -8.37 11.02 11.33
C VAL A 169 -6.94 11.04 11.81
N LYS A 170 -6.30 9.87 11.84
CA LYS A 170 -4.88 9.72 12.07
C LYS A 170 -4.32 8.63 11.17
N MET A 171 -3.23 8.93 10.48
CA MET A 171 -2.51 7.97 9.64
C MET A 171 -1.02 8.04 9.94
N ALA A 172 -0.36 6.89 10.02
CA ALA A 172 1.08 6.80 10.20
C ALA A 172 1.71 5.94 9.10
N PHE A 173 2.90 6.32 8.66
CA PHE A 173 3.68 5.60 7.67
C PHE A 173 5.06 5.30 8.22
N LEU A 174 5.47 4.04 8.13
CA LEU A 174 6.80 3.55 8.49
C LEU A 174 7.51 3.08 7.22
N GLU A 175 8.45 3.90 6.71
CA GLU A 175 9.16 3.68 5.43
C GLU A 175 10.49 2.94 5.67
N LEU A 176 10.50 1.63 5.44
CA LEU A 176 11.63 0.74 5.78
C LEU A 176 12.92 1.07 5.03
N LYS A 177 12.83 1.57 3.79
CA LYS A 177 13.99 1.97 2.97
C LYS A 177 14.71 3.20 3.50
N LYS A 178 14.03 4.02 4.27
CA LYS A 178 14.61 5.23 4.90
C LYS A 178 15.27 4.98 6.25
N TYR A 179 15.37 3.74 6.68
CA TYR A 179 16.07 3.39 7.92
C TYR A 179 17.51 3.93 7.91
N ARG A 180 17.90 4.56 9.01
CA ARG A 180 19.27 5.00 9.29
C ARG A 180 19.69 4.48 10.66
N GLU A 181 20.85 3.83 10.73
CA GLU A 181 21.42 3.33 12.00
C GLU A 181 21.65 4.48 13.00
N THR A 182 21.95 5.67 12.49
CA THR A 182 22.16 6.89 13.28
C THR A 182 20.87 7.59 13.73
N SER A 183 19.69 7.04 13.40
CA SER A 183 18.41 7.62 13.82
C SER A 183 18.34 7.75 15.34
N LYS A 184 17.88 8.92 15.80
CA LYS A 184 17.65 9.23 17.22
C LYS A 184 16.24 8.87 17.69
N ASP A 185 15.36 8.41 16.80
CA ASP A 185 14.02 7.95 17.16
C ASP A 185 14.10 6.61 17.88
N LYS A 186 14.12 6.66 19.20
CA LYS A 186 14.24 5.48 20.04
C LYS A 186 13.01 4.59 20.04
N VAL A 187 11.86 5.12 19.66
CA VAL A 187 10.58 4.41 19.67
C VAL A 187 10.38 3.65 18.37
N ARG A 188 10.56 4.32 17.22
CA ARG A 188 10.26 3.72 15.89
C ARG A 188 11.45 2.98 15.29
N LYS A 189 12.69 3.33 15.68
CA LYS A 189 13.89 2.67 15.17
C LYS A 189 13.90 1.15 15.41
N PRO A 190 13.56 0.62 16.60
CA PRO A 190 13.51 -0.83 16.81
C PRO A 190 12.48 -1.53 15.92
N TRP A 191 11.34 -0.90 15.61
CA TRP A 191 10.36 -1.42 14.66
C TRP A 191 10.87 -1.40 13.21
N LEU A 192 11.59 -0.34 12.82
CA LEU A 192 12.27 -0.29 11.51
C LEU A 192 13.32 -1.39 11.37
N GLU A 193 14.07 -1.68 12.44
CA GLU A 193 15.03 -2.77 12.49
C GLU A 193 14.32 -4.13 12.42
N PHE A 194 13.20 -4.26 13.14
CA PHE A 194 12.40 -5.47 13.14
C PHE A 194 11.82 -5.78 11.75
N PHE A 195 11.02 -4.87 11.18
CA PHE A 195 10.38 -5.08 9.87
C PHE A 195 11.38 -5.11 8.72
N GLY A 196 12.48 -4.38 8.82
CA GLY A 196 13.60 -4.44 7.88
C GLY A 196 14.48 -5.68 8.02
N ASN A 197 14.16 -6.59 8.95
CA ASN A 197 14.94 -7.79 9.28
C ASN A 197 16.42 -7.49 9.54
N LYS A 198 16.72 -6.32 10.14
CA LYS A 198 18.07 -5.81 10.43
C LYS A 198 18.49 -6.18 11.84
N PRO A 199 19.81 -6.29 12.12
CA PRO A 199 20.28 -6.41 13.50
C PRO A 199 19.76 -5.26 14.37
N PHE A 200 19.35 -5.57 15.61
CA PHE A 200 19.01 -4.55 16.57
C PHE A 200 20.26 -3.80 17.04
N THR A 201 20.24 -2.49 16.98
CA THR A 201 21.33 -1.62 17.45
C THR A 201 21.32 -1.41 18.97
N GLN A 202 20.20 -1.72 19.62
CA GLN A 202 20.00 -1.71 21.06
C GLN A 202 19.03 -2.85 21.44
N GLN A 203 19.01 -3.21 22.71
CA GLN A 203 18.06 -4.23 23.16
C GLN A 203 16.62 -3.72 22.93
N PRO A 204 15.80 -4.40 22.15
CA PRO A 204 14.43 -4.00 21.89
C PRO A 204 13.56 -4.22 23.11
N GLU A 205 12.45 -3.50 23.18
CA GLU A 205 11.42 -3.70 24.19
C GLU A 205 10.79 -5.10 24.10
N ARG A 206 10.09 -5.49 25.17
CA ARG A 206 9.52 -6.85 25.32
C ARG A 206 8.63 -7.25 24.14
N ALA A 207 7.74 -6.37 23.71
CA ALA A 207 6.83 -6.67 22.59
C ALA A 207 7.57 -6.96 21.29
N ILE A 208 8.63 -6.18 20.98
CA ILE A 208 9.46 -6.40 19.79
C ILE A 208 10.28 -7.67 19.93
N SER A 209 10.80 -7.95 21.12
CA SER A 209 11.51 -9.21 21.40
C SER A 209 10.61 -10.44 21.24
N GLN A 210 9.36 -10.35 21.67
CA GLN A 210 8.35 -11.39 21.46
C GLN A 210 8.02 -11.55 19.97
N ALA A 211 7.84 -10.45 19.25
CA ALA A 211 7.63 -10.47 17.80
C ALA A 211 8.80 -11.16 17.08
N ASP A 212 10.01 -10.87 17.47
CA ASP A 212 11.22 -11.49 16.89
C ASP A 212 11.30 -12.99 17.15
N GLN A 213 10.87 -13.45 18.32
CA GLN A 213 10.79 -14.89 18.64
C GLN A 213 9.77 -15.62 17.74
N LEU A 214 8.69 -14.95 17.33
CA LEU A 214 7.72 -15.53 16.40
C LEU A 214 8.28 -15.79 14.99
N LEU A 215 9.44 -15.19 14.66
CA LEU A 215 10.15 -15.44 13.40
C LEU A 215 11.04 -16.68 13.44
N ASP A 216 11.21 -17.32 14.61
CA ASP A 216 11.98 -18.57 14.68
C ASP A 216 11.19 -19.71 14.03
N TYR A 217 11.52 -20.00 12.76
CA TYR A 217 10.88 -21.04 11.96
C TYR A 217 10.90 -22.42 12.64
N LYS A 218 11.88 -22.68 13.49
CA LYS A 218 11.99 -23.96 14.22
C LYS A 218 10.87 -24.14 15.26
N SER A 219 10.36 -23.03 15.77
CA SER A 219 9.26 -23.02 16.75
C SER A 219 7.87 -23.14 16.12
N TRP A 220 7.76 -23.05 14.78
CA TRP A 220 6.46 -23.08 14.09
C TRP A 220 5.87 -24.49 14.05
N SER A 221 4.55 -24.56 14.07
CA SER A 221 3.80 -25.80 13.84
C SER A 221 4.07 -26.35 12.42
N GLU A 222 3.84 -27.64 12.21
CA GLU A 222 3.93 -28.23 10.86
C GLU A 222 2.93 -27.57 9.89
N GLU A 223 1.77 -27.22 10.38
CA GLU A 223 0.72 -26.55 9.61
C GLU A 223 1.15 -25.15 9.17
N ASP A 224 1.70 -24.33 10.09
CA ASP A 224 2.24 -23.00 9.78
C ASP A 224 3.36 -23.07 8.74
N ARG A 225 4.27 -24.05 8.89
CA ARG A 225 5.39 -24.26 7.95
C ARG A 225 4.87 -24.64 6.56
N LYS A 226 3.85 -25.49 6.50
CA LYS A 226 3.24 -25.90 5.25
C LYS A 226 2.55 -24.72 4.56
N MET A 227 1.72 -23.97 5.29
CA MET A 227 1.05 -22.77 4.76
C MET A 227 2.06 -21.75 4.22
N PHE A 228 3.11 -21.46 4.98
CA PHE A 228 4.16 -20.53 4.58
C PHE A 228 4.92 -21.00 3.32
N SER A 229 5.24 -22.29 3.24
CA SER A 229 5.92 -22.84 2.06
C SER A 229 5.04 -22.80 0.81
N GLU A 230 3.74 -23.06 0.94
CA GLU A 230 2.79 -22.99 -0.15
C GLU A 230 2.57 -21.54 -0.61
N GLN A 231 2.49 -20.58 0.32
CA GLN A 231 2.38 -19.16 -0.02
C GLN A 231 3.63 -18.68 -0.75
N ARG A 232 4.82 -18.96 -0.24
CA ARG A 232 6.08 -18.62 -0.92
C ARG A 232 6.13 -19.14 -2.35
N ARG A 233 5.71 -20.39 -2.56
CA ARG A 233 5.65 -20.97 -3.91
C ARG A 233 4.67 -20.21 -4.82
N ARG A 234 3.51 -19.79 -4.30
CA ARG A 234 2.53 -18.98 -5.06
C ARG A 234 3.08 -17.61 -5.41
N GLU A 235 3.73 -16.95 -4.44
CA GLU A 235 4.38 -15.64 -4.63
C GLU A 235 5.49 -15.73 -5.69
N GLU A 236 6.33 -16.76 -5.62
CA GLU A 236 7.39 -17.01 -6.61
C GLU A 236 6.81 -17.25 -8.02
N GLN A 237 5.76 -18.05 -8.12
CA GLN A 237 5.07 -18.29 -9.39
C GLN A 237 4.43 -17.01 -9.95
N ALA A 238 3.80 -16.19 -9.09
CA ALA A 238 3.20 -14.93 -9.49
C ALA A 238 4.27 -13.94 -9.98
N LEU A 239 5.42 -13.88 -9.29
CA LEU A 239 6.55 -13.03 -9.70
C LEU A 239 7.10 -13.44 -11.07
N LEU A 240 7.34 -14.74 -11.28
CA LEU A 240 7.79 -15.26 -12.58
C LEU A 240 6.78 -14.98 -13.71
N ALA A 241 5.48 -15.10 -13.42
CA ALA A 241 4.44 -14.77 -14.41
C ALA A 241 4.41 -13.26 -14.74
N HIS A 242 4.62 -12.42 -13.73
CA HIS A 242 4.71 -10.96 -13.91
C HIS A 242 5.93 -10.57 -14.74
N ASP A 243 7.11 -11.13 -14.42
CA ASP A 243 8.36 -10.86 -15.16
C ASP A 243 8.23 -11.27 -16.62
N TYR A 244 7.63 -12.46 -16.88
CA TYR A 244 7.33 -12.89 -18.23
C TYR A 244 6.37 -11.95 -18.98
N ALA A 245 5.33 -11.47 -18.29
CA ALA A 245 4.39 -10.51 -18.90
C ALA A 245 5.07 -9.16 -19.22
N LEU A 246 6.02 -8.74 -18.37
CA LEU A 246 6.81 -7.51 -18.58
C LEU A 246 7.72 -7.65 -19.80
N GLU A 247 8.45 -8.76 -19.92
CA GLU A 247 9.27 -9.06 -21.10
C GLU A 247 8.45 -9.04 -22.39
N GLN A 248 7.27 -9.67 -22.38
CA GLN A 248 6.36 -9.66 -23.52
C GLN A 248 5.85 -8.26 -23.88
N ALA A 249 5.59 -7.43 -22.85
CA ALA A 249 5.15 -6.05 -23.08
C ALA A 249 6.29 -5.18 -23.65
N GLU A 250 7.51 -5.36 -23.16
CA GLU A 250 8.69 -4.66 -23.68
C GLU A 250 9.00 -5.06 -25.13
N GLU A 251 8.96 -6.36 -25.46
CA GLU A 251 9.18 -6.87 -26.81
C GLU A 251 8.15 -6.29 -27.79
N LYS A 252 6.85 -6.32 -27.42
CA LYS A 252 5.77 -5.74 -28.24
C LYS A 252 5.91 -4.23 -28.38
N GLY A 253 6.31 -3.54 -27.31
CA GLY A 253 6.56 -2.10 -27.32
C GLY A 253 7.70 -1.73 -28.27
N LEU A 254 8.80 -2.49 -28.22
CA LEU A 254 9.96 -2.30 -29.09
C LEU A 254 9.61 -2.56 -30.56
N GLU A 255 8.84 -3.62 -30.84
CA GLU A 255 8.41 -3.95 -32.19
C GLU A 255 7.50 -2.85 -32.76
N ARG A 256 6.51 -2.39 -31.96
CA ARG A 256 5.62 -1.30 -32.35
C ARG A 256 6.42 0.00 -32.61
N GLY A 257 7.31 0.37 -31.69
CA GLY A 257 8.14 1.57 -31.87
C GLY A 257 9.06 1.53 -33.09
N LYS A 258 9.58 0.34 -33.46
CA LYS A 258 10.35 0.15 -34.72
C LYS A 258 9.48 0.34 -35.97
N VAL A 259 8.24 -0.16 -35.96
CA VAL A 259 7.31 0.01 -37.09
C VAL A 259 6.91 1.48 -37.22
N GLU A 260 6.45 2.09 -36.10
CA GLU A 260 6.07 3.52 -36.10
C GLU A 260 7.21 4.43 -36.49
N GLY A 261 8.40 4.25 -35.91
CA GLY A 261 9.57 5.05 -36.28
C GLY A 261 10.03 4.87 -37.74
N ARG A 262 9.80 3.68 -38.35
CA ARG A 262 10.07 3.44 -39.75
C ARG A 262 9.06 4.16 -40.67
N GLU A 263 7.79 4.17 -40.27
CA GLU A 263 6.73 4.86 -41.02
C GLU A 263 6.89 6.39 -40.91
N GLU A 264 7.16 6.93 -39.75
CA GLU A 264 7.47 8.34 -39.54
C GLU A 264 8.73 8.76 -40.32
N GLY A 265 9.79 7.95 -40.23
CA GLY A 265 11.02 8.22 -40.98
C GLY A 265 10.83 8.26 -42.50
N LYS A 266 9.97 7.37 -43.03
CA LYS A 266 9.59 7.43 -44.46
C LYS A 266 8.82 8.71 -44.76
N LEU A 267 7.84 9.07 -43.94
CA LEU A 267 7.05 10.28 -44.12
C LEU A 267 7.95 11.52 -44.17
N PHE A 268 8.85 11.69 -43.18
CA PHE A 268 9.77 12.80 -43.12
C PHE A 268 10.72 12.86 -44.33
N ALA A 269 11.21 11.70 -44.77
CA ALA A 269 12.10 11.65 -45.96
C ALA A 269 11.35 12.10 -47.21
N PHE A 270 10.11 11.69 -47.43
CA PHE A 270 9.31 12.10 -48.57
C PHE A 270 8.93 13.60 -48.50
N LEU A 271 8.58 14.13 -47.32
CA LEU A 271 8.34 15.55 -47.12
C LEU A 271 9.58 16.40 -47.47
N ASP A 272 10.75 15.95 -47.05
CA ASP A 272 12.00 16.64 -47.30
C ASP A 272 12.36 16.59 -48.80
N MET A 273 12.19 15.46 -49.50
CA MET A 273 12.40 15.34 -50.92
C MET A 273 11.47 16.27 -51.75
N VAL A 274 10.20 16.39 -51.34
CA VAL A 274 9.27 17.30 -52.00
C VAL A 274 9.65 18.77 -51.77
N ARG A 275 10.02 19.14 -50.54
CA ARG A 275 10.52 20.48 -50.19
C ARG A 275 11.77 20.87 -50.95
N GLN A 276 12.63 19.92 -51.26
CA GLN A 276 13.84 20.11 -52.09
C GLN A 276 13.57 20.08 -53.61
N GLY A 277 12.33 19.84 -54.01
CA GLY A 277 11.97 19.75 -55.45
C GLY A 277 12.44 18.48 -56.14
N LEU A 278 12.84 17.45 -55.39
CA LEU A 278 13.33 16.18 -55.92
C LEU A 278 12.20 15.22 -56.29
N LEU A 279 11.01 15.40 -55.69
CA LEU A 279 9.82 14.62 -55.94
C LEU A 279 8.57 15.53 -55.96
N THR A 280 7.51 15.07 -56.65
CA THR A 280 6.20 15.78 -56.60
C THR A 280 5.34 15.23 -55.53
N SER A 281 4.35 16.01 -55.01
CA SER A 281 3.41 15.61 -53.99
C SER A 281 2.59 14.37 -54.38
N GLU A 282 2.27 14.23 -55.70
CA GLU A 282 1.53 13.09 -56.21
C GLU A 282 2.33 11.77 -56.07
N VAL A 283 3.63 11.81 -56.40
CA VAL A 283 4.49 10.62 -56.28
C VAL A 283 4.72 10.26 -54.80
N ALA A 284 4.96 11.24 -53.98
CA ALA A 284 5.19 11.04 -52.55
C ALA A 284 3.96 10.45 -51.86
N SER A 285 2.78 11.02 -52.08
CA SER A 285 1.51 10.57 -51.50
C SER A 285 1.17 9.14 -51.93
N GLN A 286 1.40 8.80 -53.20
CA GLN A 286 1.19 7.44 -53.71
C GLN A 286 2.10 6.41 -53.04
N GLN A 287 3.37 6.74 -52.77
CA GLN A 287 4.32 5.86 -52.09
C GLN A 287 4.01 5.67 -50.59
N LEU A 288 3.35 6.63 -49.99
CA LEU A 288 2.93 6.62 -48.59
C LEU A 288 1.50 6.05 -48.41
N GLY A 289 0.77 5.82 -49.53
CA GLY A 289 -0.59 5.28 -49.47
C GLY A 289 -1.63 6.27 -48.94
N MET A 290 -1.38 7.57 -49.07
CA MET A 290 -2.28 8.65 -48.65
C MET A 290 -2.72 9.49 -49.85
N THR A 291 -3.71 10.35 -49.68
CA THR A 291 -4.14 11.29 -50.71
C THR A 291 -3.19 12.46 -50.82
N VAL A 292 -3.15 13.10 -52.00
CA VAL A 292 -2.31 14.28 -52.25
C VAL A 292 -2.65 15.41 -51.26
N ALA A 293 -3.95 15.62 -51.02
CA ALA A 293 -4.41 16.65 -50.06
C ALA A 293 -3.93 16.40 -48.63
N GLU A 294 -3.93 15.13 -48.20
CA GLU A 294 -3.41 14.76 -46.88
C GLU A 294 -1.89 14.99 -46.78
N PHE A 295 -1.15 14.66 -47.82
CA PHE A 295 0.28 14.87 -47.85
C PHE A 295 0.63 16.36 -47.89
N GLU A 296 -0.05 17.17 -48.72
CA GLU A 296 0.14 18.62 -48.78
C GLU A 296 -0.19 19.37 -47.49
N ALA A 297 -1.11 18.83 -46.70
CA ALA A 297 -1.42 19.37 -45.38
C ALA A 297 -0.28 19.19 -44.37
N LEU A 298 0.70 18.31 -44.65
CA LEU A 298 1.88 18.05 -43.81
C LEU A 298 3.16 18.78 -44.30
N LEU A 299 3.12 19.37 -45.50
CA LEU A 299 4.22 20.16 -46.10
C LEU A 299 4.36 21.55 -45.46
#